data_d679d88b74c8b57ef98c6f54715514b4
#
_entry.id   d679d88b74c8b57ef98c6f54715514b4
#
_cell.length_a   1.000
_cell.length_b   1.000
_cell.length_c   1.000
_cell.angle_alpha   90.00
_cell.angle_beta   90.00
_cell.angle_gamma   90.00
#
_symmetry.space_group_name_H-M   'P 1'
#
loop_
_entity.id
_entity.type
_entity.pdbx_description
1 polymer ?
#
loop_
_entity_poly.entity_id
_entity_poly.type
_entity_poly.pdbx_seq_one_letter_code
_entity_poly.pdbx_strand_id
1 'polypeptide(L)'
;MDKVAVVIPNYNGYRYLETCFAALAKQTFTEFTTYFVDNGSQDESCAFLREHYPETKIIQLDDNYGFSRAVNEGIRQSKEPYVILLNNDTEVFQDFVERLYEGICKRKNAFACSAKLISYQERDKIDDAGNYYNMLGWAFARGKGKSVSEFETSDRIFAACAGAAIYRREFLEKTGLFDEEHFAYLEDTDIGYRARLLGYENWYEPSAKVYHVGSGTSGSRYNLFKIRYSSRNNIYLIYKNMPVLQILLNLPAFILGFSAKLVFFASKGYGKEYLAGIKNGFFICRKPENRAKKIRFEWKRLGTYFVIEWELFINVFRRFLERV
;
A
#
# COMPACT_ATOMS: atom_id res chain seq x y z
N MET A 1 -24.35 14.38 0.97
CA MET A 1 -22.98 14.26 1.49
C MET A 1 -22.34 13.11 0.75
N ASP A 2 -21.19 13.33 0.15
CA ASP A 2 -20.50 12.29 -0.64
C ASP A 2 -20.17 11.08 0.22
N LYS A 3 -20.14 9.91 -0.43
CA LYS A 3 -19.90 8.63 0.26
C LYS A 3 -18.41 8.28 0.28
N VAL A 4 -17.65 8.78 -0.69
CA VAL A 4 -16.26 8.40 -0.93
C VAL A 4 -15.37 9.63 -1.03
N ALA A 5 -14.27 9.65 -0.29
CA ALA A 5 -13.14 10.54 -0.53
C ALA A 5 -12.14 9.83 -1.45
N VAL A 6 -11.73 10.44 -2.56
CA VAL A 6 -10.62 9.97 -3.39
C VAL A 6 -9.40 10.81 -3.05
N VAL A 7 -8.43 10.23 -2.37
CA VAL A 7 -7.20 10.91 -1.93
C VAL A 7 -6.06 10.55 -2.88
N ILE A 8 -5.49 11.57 -3.52
CA ILE A 8 -4.43 11.44 -4.52
C ILE A 8 -3.17 12.13 -4.01
N PRO A 9 -2.17 11.41 -3.49
CA PRO A 9 -0.89 11.98 -3.12
C PRO A 9 -0.06 12.30 -4.37
N ASN A 10 0.61 13.45 -4.37
CA ASN A 10 1.45 13.90 -5.47
C ASN A 10 2.79 14.43 -4.98
N TYR A 11 3.86 14.12 -5.72
CA TYR A 11 5.16 14.76 -5.60
C TYR A 11 5.82 14.83 -6.97
N ASN A 12 5.91 16.04 -7.55
CA ASN A 12 6.47 16.30 -8.88
C ASN A 12 5.87 15.38 -9.96
N GLY A 13 4.54 15.23 -9.95
CA GLY A 13 3.82 14.27 -10.79
C GLY A 13 3.00 14.90 -11.92
N TYR A 14 3.23 16.16 -12.25
CA TYR A 14 2.48 16.93 -13.25
C TYR A 14 2.15 16.14 -14.52
N ARG A 15 3.13 15.44 -15.06
CA ARG A 15 3.00 14.66 -16.32
C ARG A 15 1.92 13.57 -16.32
N TYR A 16 1.42 13.18 -15.15
CA TYR A 16 0.41 12.13 -15.02
C TYR A 16 -1.00 12.66 -14.77
N LEU A 17 -1.11 13.93 -14.32
CA LEU A 17 -2.36 14.48 -13.79
C LEU A 17 -3.47 14.54 -14.83
N GLU A 18 -3.16 14.92 -16.08
CA GLU A 18 -4.16 14.97 -17.12
C GLU A 18 -4.85 13.62 -17.32
N THR A 19 -4.06 12.54 -17.46
CA THR A 19 -4.60 11.18 -17.64
C THR A 19 -5.41 10.73 -16.41
N CYS A 20 -4.88 10.94 -15.22
CA CYS A 20 -5.52 10.52 -13.97
C CYS A 20 -6.85 11.25 -13.76
N PHE A 21 -6.86 12.57 -13.86
CA PHE A 21 -8.05 13.39 -13.61
C PHE A 21 -9.09 13.29 -14.72
N ALA A 22 -8.68 13.18 -15.99
CA ALA A 22 -9.60 12.94 -17.11
C ALA A 22 -10.34 11.58 -16.97
N ALA A 23 -9.68 10.57 -16.42
CA ALA A 23 -10.30 9.28 -16.14
C ALA A 23 -11.26 9.36 -14.92
N LEU A 24 -10.92 10.12 -13.88
CA LEU A 24 -11.80 10.36 -12.74
C LEU A 24 -13.04 11.19 -13.10
N ALA A 25 -12.91 12.18 -13.97
CA ALA A 25 -14.05 12.98 -14.43
C ALA A 25 -15.11 12.18 -15.21
N LYS A 26 -14.76 10.97 -15.69
CA LYS A 26 -15.66 10.08 -16.44
C LYS A 26 -16.29 8.99 -15.57
N GLN A 27 -16.16 9.06 -14.25
CA GLN A 27 -16.70 8.01 -13.37
C GLN A 27 -18.24 7.98 -13.42
N THR A 28 -18.81 6.75 -13.44
CA THR A 28 -20.26 6.52 -13.34
C THR A 28 -20.81 6.83 -11.97
N PHE A 29 -20.05 6.59 -10.93
CA PHE A 29 -20.38 6.94 -9.56
C PHE A 29 -19.97 8.40 -9.29
N THR A 30 -20.92 9.24 -8.89
CA THR A 30 -20.72 10.69 -8.73
C THR A 30 -20.69 11.18 -7.27
N GLU A 31 -20.99 10.31 -6.30
CA GLU A 31 -21.03 10.66 -4.88
C GLU A 31 -19.62 10.56 -4.24
N PHE A 32 -18.64 11.25 -4.83
CA PHE A 32 -17.29 11.32 -4.29
C PHE A 32 -16.68 12.71 -4.39
N THR A 33 -15.79 13.02 -3.45
CA THR A 33 -14.98 14.24 -3.44
C THR A 33 -13.51 13.87 -3.67
N THR A 34 -12.81 14.58 -4.55
CA THR A 34 -11.38 14.41 -4.80
C THR A 34 -10.55 15.34 -3.92
N TYR A 35 -9.59 14.75 -3.21
CA TYR A 35 -8.58 15.41 -2.40
C TYR A 35 -7.21 15.17 -3.00
N PHE A 36 -6.62 16.20 -3.56
CA PHE A 36 -5.26 16.16 -4.08
C PHE A 36 -4.29 16.66 -3.00
N VAL A 37 -3.34 15.82 -2.63
CA VAL A 37 -2.36 16.17 -1.61
C VAL A 37 -1.00 16.39 -2.26
N ASP A 38 -0.67 17.64 -2.46
CA ASP A 38 0.63 18.04 -2.98
C ASP A 38 1.68 18.01 -1.87
N ASN A 39 2.62 17.10 -2.00
CA ASN A 39 3.63 16.79 -0.99
C ASN A 39 4.93 17.60 -1.22
N GLY A 40 4.79 18.92 -1.38
CA GLY A 40 5.92 19.83 -1.60
C GLY A 40 6.47 19.80 -3.02
N SER A 41 5.62 19.67 -4.04
CA SER A 41 6.05 19.71 -5.45
C SER A 41 6.58 21.07 -5.86
N GLN A 42 7.51 21.07 -6.81
CA GLN A 42 8.10 22.26 -7.43
C GLN A 42 7.71 22.38 -8.91
N ASP A 43 6.78 21.53 -9.38
CA ASP A 43 6.26 21.55 -10.75
C ASP A 43 4.89 22.24 -10.83
N GLU A 44 4.30 22.28 -12.02
CA GLU A 44 3.02 22.94 -12.30
C GLU A 44 1.78 22.16 -11.81
N SER A 45 1.95 21.11 -11.00
CA SER A 45 0.85 20.21 -10.57
C SER A 45 -0.35 20.97 -9.99
N CYS A 46 -0.10 21.88 -9.04
CA CYS A 46 -1.19 22.62 -8.38
C CYS A 46 -1.85 23.67 -9.30
N ALA A 47 -1.06 24.32 -10.15
CA ALA A 47 -1.57 25.31 -11.10
C ALA A 47 -2.50 24.65 -12.12
N PHE A 48 -2.08 23.53 -12.68
CA PHE A 48 -2.86 22.71 -13.60
C PHE A 48 -4.22 22.32 -13.02
N LEU A 49 -4.26 21.83 -11.78
CA LEU A 49 -5.53 21.39 -11.18
C LEU A 49 -6.45 22.57 -10.87
N ARG A 50 -5.95 23.70 -10.45
CA ARG A 50 -6.78 24.90 -10.22
C ARG A 50 -7.43 25.40 -11.50
N GLU A 51 -6.74 25.28 -12.64
CA GLU A 51 -7.23 25.72 -13.93
C GLU A 51 -8.24 24.72 -14.54
N HIS A 52 -7.94 23.41 -14.50
CA HIS A 52 -8.70 22.40 -15.28
C HIS A 52 -9.68 21.57 -14.42
N TYR A 53 -9.46 21.50 -13.08
CA TYR A 53 -10.28 20.71 -12.15
C TYR A 53 -10.56 21.48 -10.85
N PRO A 54 -11.23 22.65 -10.92
CA PRO A 54 -11.41 23.59 -9.81
C PRO A 54 -12.22 23.01 -8.63
N GLU A 55 -12.99 21.95 -8.84
CA GLU A 55 -13.73 21.24 -7.79
C GLU A 55 -12.84 20.38 -6.89
N THR A 56 -11.60 20.13 -7.29
CA THR A 56 -10.63 19.33 -6.52
C THR A 56 -10.17 20.10 -5.28
N LYS A 57 -10.26 19.45 -4.13
CA LYS A 57 -9.72 20.00 -2.87
C LYS A 57 -8.22 19.80 -2.82
N ILE A 58 -7.45 20.88 -2.97
CA ILE A 58 -6.00 20.86 -2.98
C ILE A 58 -5.47 21.13 -1.58
N ILE A 59 -4.66 20.19 -1.07
CA ILE A 59 -3.94 20.25 0.21
C ILE A 59 -2.46 20.35 -0.14
N GLN A 60 -1.81 21.48 0.19
CA GLN A 60 -0.40 21.68 -0.09
C GLN A 60 0.43 21.54 1.19
N LEU A 61 1.44 20.68 1.14
CA LEU A 61 2.47 20.56 2.16
C LEU A 61 3.70 21.35 1.74
N ASP A 62 4.46 21.82 2.71
CA ASP A 62 5.63 22.67 2.51
C ASP A 62 6.91 21.91 2.11
N ASP A 63 6.93 20.57 2.28
CA ASP A 63 8.06 19.70 1.92
C ASP A 63 7.57 18.29 1.60
N ASN A 64 8.46 17.44 1.08
CA ASN A 64 8.20 16.02 0.84
C ASN A 64 8.31 15.20 2.12
N TYR A 65 7.19 14.94 2.75
CA TYR A 65 7.08 14.11 3.97
C TYR A 65 6.84 12.62 3.71
N GLY A 66 6.89 12.20 2.44
CA GLY A 66 6.65 10.82 2.02
C GLY A 66 5.18 10.48 1.83
N PHE A 67 4.95 9.30 1.24
CA PHE A 67 3.62 8.81 0.88
C PHE A 67 2.68 8.69 2.09
N SER A 68 3.15 8.08 3.19
CA SER A 68 2.34 7.84 4.39
C SER A 68 1.74 9.12 4.96
N ARG A 69 2.54 10.20 5.07
CA ARG A 69 2.04 11.48 5.58
C ARG A 69 1.10 12.16 4.58
N ALA A 70 1.43 12.14 3.30
CA ALA A 70 0.57 12.74 2.29
C ALA A 70 -0.83 12.14 2.29
N VAL A 71 -0.95 10.80 2.28
CA VAL A 71 -2.27 10.15 2.34
C VAL A 71 -2.99 10.41 3.67
N ASN A 72 -2.26 10.46 4.79
CA ASN A 72 -2.85 10.79 6.08
C ASN A 72 -3.45 12.19 6.12
N GLU A 73 -2.81 13.19 5.53
CA GLU A 73 -3.37 14.55 5.46
C GLU A 73 -4.67 14.59 4.65
N GLY A 74 -4.73 13.87 3.53
CA GLY A 74 -5.98 13.72 2.78
C GLY A 74 -7.08 13.02 3.58
N ILE A 75 -6.73 11.94 4.30
CA ILE A 75 -7.68 11.22 5.18
C ILE A 75 -8.18 12.13 6.31
N ARG A 76 -7.32 12.93 6.94
CA ARG A 76 -7.69 13.83 8.06
C ARG A 76 -8.61 14.97 7.61
N GLN A 77 -8.39 15.51 6.42
CA GLN A 77 -9.19 16.61 5.88
C GLN A 77 -10.49 16.15 5.23
N SER A 78 -10.60 14.87 4.88
CA SER A 78 -11.83 14.27 4.36
C SER A 78 -12.76 13.81 5.51
N LYS A 79 -14.07 13.70 5.22
CA LYS A 79 -15.09 13.29 6.20
C LYS A 79 -15.94 12.12 5.73
N GLU A 80 -15.78 11.72 4.49
CA GLU A 80 -16.55 10.67 3.82
C GLU A 80 -16.31 9.32 4.53
N PRO A 81 -17.34 8.45 4.64
CA PRO A 81 -17.25 7.18 5.37
C PRO A 81 -16.30 6.16 4.73
N TYR A 82 -15.98 6.34 3.46
CA TYR A 82 -15.03 5.52 2.72
C TYR A 82 -13.95 6.40 2.11
N VAL A 83 -12.72 5.87 2.06
CA VAL A 83 -11.56 6.57 1.49
C VAL A 83 -10.92 5.69 0.43
N ILE A 84 -10.86 6.16 -0.79
CA ILE A 84 -10.01 5.58 -1.84
C ILE A 84 -8.66 6.29 -1.80
N LEU A 85 -7.59 5.53 -1.71
CA LEU A 85 -6.24 6.00 -2.02
C LEU A 85 -5.96 5.65 -3.47
N LEU A 86 -5.50 6.62 -4.24
CA LEU A 86 -5.23 6.47 -5.67
C LEU A 86 -3.94 7.19 -6.02
N ASN A 87 -2.98 6.47 -6.61
CA ASN A 87 -1.77 7.09 -7.12
C ASN A 87 -2.08 8.02 -8.30
N ASN A 88 -1.32 9.10 -8.41
CA ASN A 88 -1.46 10.06 -9.50
C ASN A 88 -1.04 9.50 -10.89
N ASP A 89 -0.21 8.44 -10.91
CA ASP A 89 0.26 7.77 -12.13
C ASP A 89 -0.67 6.62 -12.58
N THR A 90 -1.99 6.85 -12.48
CA THR A 90 -3.03 5.87 -12.80
C THR A 90 -4.04 6.37 -13.83
N GLU A 91 -4.64 5.42 -14.56
CA GLU A 91 -5.79 5.64 -15.45
C GLU A 91 -6.91 4.67 -15.04
N VAL A 92 -7.94 5.15 -14.35
CA VAL A 92 -9.04 4.34 -13.81
C VAL A 92 -10.09 4.04 -14.89
N PHE A 93 -10.72 2.85 -14.82
CA PHE A 93 -11.88 2.53 -15.64
C PHE A 93 -13.11 3.32 -15.18
N GLN A 94 -14.10 3.53 -16.04
CA GLN A 94 -15.25 4.40 -15.79
C GLN A 94 -16.10 3.99 -14.57
N ASP A 95 -16.11 2.71 -14.21
CA ASP A 95 -16.85 2.16 -13.08
C ASP A 95 -15.97 1.86 -11.84
N PHE A 96 -14.72 2.33 -11.84
CA PHE A 96 -13.73 2.02 -10.81
C PHE A 96 -14.17 2.37 -9.38
N VAL A 97 -14.65 3.61 -9.18
CA VAL A 97 -15.11 4.06 -7.85
C VAL A 97 -16.32 3.25 -7.40
N GLU A 98 -17.28 3.02 -8.29
CA GLU A 98 -18.48 2.23 -8.04
C GLU A 98 -18.13 0.81 -7.61
N ARG A 99 -17.26 0.12 -8.38
CA ARG A 99 -16.85 -1.26 -8.09
C ARG A 99 -16.13 -1.42 -6.77
N LEU A 100 -15.23 -0.49 -6.44
CA LEU A 100 -14.58 -0.50 -5.12
C LEU A 100 -15.58 -0.26 -4.00
N TYR A 101 -16.47 0.72 -4.16
CA TYR A 101 -17.51 1.03 -3.17
C TYR A 101 -18.44 -0.16 -2.93
N GLU A 102 -18.98 -0.76 -4.00
CA GLU A 102 -19.80 -1.97 -3.89
C GLU A 102 -19.02 -3.13 -3.24
N GLY A 103 -17.76 -3.31 -3.67
CA GLY A 103 -16.90 -4.38 -3.18
C GLY A 103 -16.71 -4.33 -1.66
N ILE A 104 -16.45 -3.14 -1.09
CA ILE A 104 -16.27 -3.00 0.35
C ILE A 104 -17.61 -3.05 1.10
N CYS A 105 -18.69 -2.54 0.52
CA CYS A 105 -20.02 -2.57 1.15
C CYS A 105 -20.58 -3.99 1.29
N LYS A 106 -20.32 -4.88 0.33
CA LYS A 106 -20.73 -6.30 0.37
C LYS A 106 -20.10 -7.08 1.54
N ARG A 107 -19.01 -6.56 2.14
CA ARG A 107 -18.20 -7.26 3.14
C ARG A 107 -18.13 -6.47 4.43
N LYS A 108 -19.00 -6.80 5.39
CA LYS A 108 -19.14 -6.04 6.65
C LYS A 108 -17.83 -5.89 7.43
N ASN A 109 -16.93 -6.89 7.35
CA ASN A 109 -15.67 -6.92 8.09
C ASN A 109 -14.46 -6.49 7.24
N ALA A 110 -14.68 -6.00 6.01
CA ALA A 110 -13.60 -5.51 5.17
C ALA A 110 -13.06 -4.18 5.69
N PHE A 111 -11.76 -4.18 6.02
CA PHE A 111 -10.96 -3.00 6.28
C PHE A 111 -10.68 -2.25 4.99
N ALA A 112 -10.23 -3.00 3.98
CA ALA A 112 -9.86 -2.47 2.68
C ALA A 112 -10.19 -3.44 1.54
N CYS A 113 -10.44 -2.88 0.34
CA CYS A 113 -10.49 -3.62 -0.92
C CYS A 113 -9.49 -3.01 -1.91
N SER A 114 -8.56 -3.84 -2.41
CA SER A 114 -7.60 -3.49 -3.44
C SER A 114 -8.21 -3.69 -4.82
N ALA A 115 -8.00 -2.76 -5.72
CA ALA A 115 -8.36 -2.89 -7.12
C ALA A 115 -7.44 -3.87 -7.87
N LYS A 116 -7.81 -4.24 -9.10
CA LYS A 116 -6.96 -4.91 -10.08
C LYS A 116 -6.09 -3.86 -10.78
N LEU A 117 -4.83 -3.77 -10.37
CA LEU A 117 -3.87 -2.89 -11.03
C LEU A 117 -3.28 -3.63 -12.23
N ILE A 118 -3.42 -3.02 -13.40
CA ILE A 118 -2.94 -3.51 -14.70
C ILE A 118 -1.73 -2.66 -15.08
N SER A 119 -0.67 -3.27 -15.61
CA SER A 119 0.50 -2.52 -16.08
C SER A 119 0.09 -1.55 -17.19
N TYR A 120 0.47 -0.29 -17.07
CA TYR A 120 0.20 0.71 -18.11
C TYR A 120 0.97 0.43 -19.40
N GLN A 121 2.20 -0.07 -19.27
CA GLN A 121 3.09 -0.38 -20.40
C GLN A 121 2.72 -1.70 -21.09
N GLU A 122 2.27 -2.69 -20.31
CA GLU A 122 1.89 -4.02 -20.79
C GLU A 122 0.45 -4.30 -20.34
N ARG A 123 -0.52 -3.74 -21.08
CA ARG A 123 -1.95 -3.74 -20.71
C ARG A 123 -2.59 -5.15 -20.66
N ASP A 124 -1.88 -6.17 -21.05
CA ASP A 124 -2.24 -7.59 -20.91
C ASP A 124 -1.67 -8.23 -19.64
N LYS A 125 -0.92 -7.46 -18.82
CA LYS A 125 -0.26 -7.95 -17.58
C LYS A 125 -0.79 -7.28 -16.33
N ILE A 126 -0.92 -8.08 -15.27
CA ILE A 126 -1.20 -7.57 -13.92
C ILE A 126 0.05 -6.89 -13.35
N ASP A 127 -0.13 -5.71 -12.77
CA ASP A 127 0.88 -5.07 -11.91
C ASP A 127 0.70 -5.47 -10.45
N ASP A 128 -0.54 -5.47 -9.93
CA ASP A 128 -0.84 -5.86 -8.56
C ASP A 128 -2.31 -6.35 -8.43
N ALA A 129 -2.52 -7.50 -7.80
CA ALA A 129 -3.82 -8.06 -7.45
C ALA A 129 -3.93 -8.24 -5.91
N GLY A 130 -3.32 -7.33 -5.14
CA GLY A 130 -3.21 -7.37 -3.70
C GLY A 130 -1.80 -7.76 -3.22
N ASN A 131 -1.48 -7.35 -2.01
CA ASN A 131 -0.18 -7.60 -1.41
C ASN A 131 -0.20 -8.82 -0.50
N TYR A 132 0.87 -9.61 -0.57
CA TYR A 132 1.15 -10.68 0.36
C TYR A 132 2.43 -10.41 1.17
N TYR A 133 2.46 -10.97 2.37
CA TYR A 133 3.62 -10.99 3.23
C TYR A 133 3.85 -12.41 3.73
N ASN A 134 5.10 -12.88 3.85
CA ASN A 134 5.40 -14.24 4.24
C ASN A 134 6.40 -14.34 5.40
N MET A 135 6.56 -15.53 5.98
CA MET A 135 7.44 -15.79 7.11
C MET A 135 8.95 -15.60 6.81
N LEU A 136 9.35 -15.47 5.55
CA LEU A 136 10.70 -15.08 5.17
C LEU A 136 10.94 -13.55 5.29
N GLY A 137 9.93 -12.79 5.71
CA GLY A 137 9.97 -11.34 5.72
C GLY A 137 9.91 -10.73 4.31
N TRP A 138 9.20 -11.35 3.37
CA TRP A 138 9.07 -10.84 2.01
C TRP A 138 7.66 -10.35 1.74
N ALA A 139 7.53 -9.06 1.43
CA ALA A 139 6.34 -8.51 0.81
C ALA A 139 6.43 -8.68 -0.72
N PHE A 140 5.32 -8.99 -1.36
CA PHE A 140 5.23 -9.12 -2.81
C PHE A 140 3.82 -8.90 -3.32
N ALA A 141 3.72 -8.35 -4.54
CA ALA A 141 2.47 -8.17 -5.25
C ALA A 141 1.99 -9.52 -5.81
N ARG A 142 0.71 -9.83 -5.59
CA ARG A 142 0.04 -11.00 -6.14
C ARG A 142 -0.14 -10.82 -7.64
N GLY A 143 0.13 -11.85 -8.41
CA GLY A 143 -0.13 -11.91 -9.85
C GLY A 143 0.75 -11.01 -10.71
N LYS A 144 1.77 -10.34 -10.16
CA LYS A 144 2.60 -9.42 -10.94
C LYS A 144 3.25 -10.08 -12.15
N GLY A 145 2.95 -9.55 -13.35
CA GLY A 145 3.43 -10.05 -14.64
C GLY A 145 2.62 -11.20 -15.22
N LYS A 146 1.58 -11.69 -14.52
CA LYS A 146 0.62 -12.66 -15.04
C LYS A 146 -0.39 -12.00 -15.98
N SER A 147 -1.14 -12.81 -16.73
CA SER A 147 -2.17 -12.30 -17.63
C SER A 147 -3.31 -11.61 -16.89
N VAL A 148 -3.85 -10.53 -17.44
CA VAL A 148 -5.05 -9.86 -16.91
C VAL A 148 -6.28 -10.76 -16.86
N SER A 149 -6.33 -11.81 -17.68
CA SER A 149 -7.41 -12.82 -17.65
C SER A 149 -7.36 -13.76 -16.45
N GLU A 150 -6.25 -13.75 -15.72
CA GLU A 150 -6.13 -14.44 -14.44
C GLU A 150 -6.69 -13.54 -13.30
N PHE A 151 -6.90 -14.11 -12.13
CA PHE A 151 -7.38 -13.37 -10.94
C PHE A 151 -8.71 -12.61 -11.18
N GLU A 152 -9.69 -13.28 -11.78
CA GLU A 152 -11.04 -12.72 -12.04
C GLU A 152 -12.01 -12.92 -10.86
N THR A 153 -11.59 -13.57 -9.78
CA THR A 153 -12.40 -13.80 -8.58
C THR A 153 -11.89 -12.98 -7.42
N SER A 154 -12.83 -12.41 -6.64
CA SER A 154 -12.50 -11.75 -5.37
C SER A 154 -11.88 -12.75 -4.40
N ASP A 155 -10.86 -12.32 -3.67
CA ASP A 155 -10.14 -13.16 -2.73
C ASP A 155 -9.64 -12.35 -1.52
N ARG A 156 -9.39 -13.03 -0.40
CA ARG A 156 -8.70 -12.43 0.74
C ARG A 156 -7.23 -12.26 0.44
N ILE A 157 -6.71 -11.09 0.75
CA ILE A 157 -5.30 -10.73 0.60
C ILE A 157 -4.71 -10.33 1.94
N PHE A 158 -3.38 -10.28 2.04
CA PHE A 158 -2.74 -9.90 3.28
C PHE A 158 -2.89 -8.38 3.54
N ALA A 159 -2.70 -7.56 2.52
CA ALA A 159 -2.88 -6.12 2.55
C ALA A 159 -3.34 -5.60 1.18
N ALA A 160 -4.12 -4.52 1.17
CA ALA A 160 -4.49 -3.83 -0.06
C ALA A 160 -3.33 -2.94 -0.53
N CYS A 161 -3.11 -2.89 -1.85
CA CYS A 161 -2.13 -1.97 -2.44
C CYS A 161 -2.67 -0.54 -2.35
N ALA A 162 -2.03 0.31 -1.56
CA ALA A 162 -2.47 1.70 -1.35
C ALA A 162 -2.39 2.60 -2.61
N GLY A 163 -1.84 2.08 -3.69
CA GLY A 163 -1.84 2.76 -5.00
C GLY A 163 -3.21 2.82 -5.69
N ALA A 164 -4.14 1.88 -5.33
CA ALA A 164 -5.53 1.88 -5.80
C ALA A 164 -6.38 0.98 -4.89
N ALA A 165 -6.84 1.51 -3.77
CA ALA A 165 -7.63 0.74 -2.80
C ALA A 165 -8.63 1.62 -2.04
N ILE A 166 -9.78 1.03 -1.68
CA ILE A 166 -10.77 1.66 -0.81
C ILE A 166 -10.64 1.15 0.63
N TYR A 167 -10.81 2.04 1.58
CA TYR A 167 -10.73 1.80 3.02
C TYR A 167 -12.01 2.25 3.72
N ARG A 168 -12.44 1.50 4.73
CA ARG A 168 -13.54 1.90 5.62
C ARG A 168 -13.00 2.84 6.71
N ARG A 169 -13.47 4.09 6.76
CA ARG A 169 -12.98 5.12 7.70
C ARG A 169 -13.05 4.68 9.16
N GLU A 170 -14.17 4.14 9.59
CA GLU A 170 -14.33 3.70 10.99
C GLU A 170 -13.28 2.65 11.40
N PHE A 171 -12.79 1.85 10.45
CA PHE A 171 -11.73 0.87 10.71
C PHE A 171 -10.35 1.49 10.62
N LEU A 172 -10.13 2.50 9.75
CA LEU A 172 -8.92 3.32 9.76
C LEU A 172 -8.72 4.02 11.11
N GLU A 173 -9.77 4.59 11.68
CA GLU A 173 -9.72 5.24 12.99
C GLU A 173 -9.35 4.27 14.10
N LYS A 174 -9.91 3.05 14.10
CA LYS A 174 -9.61 2.00 15.09
C LYS A 174 -8.22 1.38 14.91
N THR A 175 -7.77 1.22 13.68
CA THR A 175 -6.47 0.62 13.33
C THR A 175 -5.33 1.63 13.52
N GLY A 176 -5.65 2.91 13.46
CA GLY A 176 -4.74 4.02 13.28
C GLY A 176 -4.38 4.22 11.81
N LEU A 177 -3.99 5.42 11.45
CA LEU A 177 -3.65 5.79 10.07
C LEU A 177 -2.33 5.14 9.62
N PHE A 178 -1.86 5.46 8.43
CA PHE A 178 -0.56 5.01 7.91
C PHE A 178 0.57 5.51 8.80
N ASP A 179 1.54 4.65 9.11
CA ASP A 179 2.65 5.06 9.96
C ASP A 179 3.67 5.89 9.16
N GLU A 180 3.77 7.17 9.51
CA GLU A 180 4.59 8.15 8.80
C GLU A 180 6.10 7.86 8.88
N GLU A 181 6.56 7.03 9.85
CA GLU A 181 7.95 6.57 9.89
C GLU A 181 8.33 5.74 8.65
N HIS A 182 7.36 5.10 7.97
CA HIS A 182 7.65 4.36 6.74
C HIS A 182 8.11 5.28 5.62
N PHE A 183 7.66 6.52 5.57
CA PHE A 183 7.88 7.45 4.46
C PHE A 183 7.28 6.94 3.14
N ALA A 184 7.81 5.83 2.61
CA ALA A 184 7.32 5.09 1.45
C ALA A 184 7.76 3.62 1.52
N TYR A 185 6.97 2.73 0.93
CA TYR A 185 7.10 1.26 0.88
C TYR A 185 6.82 0.55 2.20
N LEU A 186 6.01 -0.49 2.11
CA LEU A 186 5.51 -1.36 3.19
C LEU A 186 4.54 -0.69 4.17
N GLU A 187 4.18 0.56 3.99
CA GLU A 187 3.14 1.24 4.76
C GLU A 187 1.77 0.58 4.59
N ASP A 188 1.47 0.09 3.40
CA ASP A 188 0.27 -0.67 3.07
C ASP A 188 0.26 -2.05 3.75
N THR A 189 1.39 -2.75 3.71
CA THR A 189 1.57 -4.03 4.41
C THR A 189 1.48 -3.84 5.92
N ASP A 190 2.03 -2.75 6.46
CA ASP A 190 1.96 -2.39 7.87
C ASP A 190 0.52 -2.17 8.35
N ILE A 191 -0.24 -1.32 7.64
CA ILE A 191 -1.63 -1.04 8.04
C ILE A 191 -2.52 -2.26 7.84
N GLY A 192 -2.30 -3.03 6.77
CA GLY A 192 -2.99 -4.30 6.52
C GLY A 192 -2.74 -5.33 7.63
N TYR A 193 -1.49 -5.43 8.12
CA TYR A 193 -1.14 -6.29 9.26
C TYR A 193 -1.88 -5.86 10.52
N ARG A 194 -1.88 -4.56 10.85
CA ARG A 194 -2.59 -4.00 12.02
C ARG A 194 -4.10 -4.26 11.95
N ALA A 195 -4.70 -4.08 10.80
CA ALA A 195 -6.12 -4.35 10.56
C ALA A 195 -6.44 -5.83 10.85
N ARG A 196 -5.61 -6.74 10.38
CA ARG A 196 -5.76 -8.18 10.62
C ARG A 196 -5.62 -8.55 12.09
N LEU A 197 -4.71 -7.92 12.82
CA LEU A 197 -4.59 -8.10 14.28
C LEU A 197 -5.86 -7.69 15.03
N LEU A 198 -6.64 -6.76 14.48
CA LEU A 198 -7.95 -6.37 15.00
C LEU A 198 -9.09 -7.29 14.53
N GLY A 199 -8.78 -8.31 13.70
CA GLY A 199 -9.75 -9.25 13.15
C GLY A 199 -10.46 -8.74 11.88
N TYR A 200 -10.01 -7.65 11.29
CA TYR A 200 -10.52 -7.15 10.02
C TYR A 200 -9.92 -7.90 8.83
N GLU A 201 -10.52 -7.74 7.66
CA GLU A 201 -10.15 -8.44 6.43
C GLU A 201 -9.71 -7.45 5.36
N ASN A 202 -8.70 -7.82 4.57
CA ASN A 202 -8.33 -7.16 3.34
C ASN A 202 -8.77 -8.02 2.16
N TRP A 203 -9.38 -7.40 1.16
CA TRP A 203 -9.94 -8.07 0.01
C TRP A 203 -9.36 -7.53 -1.31
N TYR A 204 -9.37 -8.38 -2.31
CA TYR A 204 -9.12 -8.03 -3.70
C TYR A 204 -10.45 -7.98 -4.46
N GLU A 205 -10.68 -6.92 -5.23
CA GLU A 205 -11.88 -6.71 -6.04
C GLU A 205 -11.50 -6.62 -7.52
N PRO A 206 -11.63 -7.72 -8.28
CA PRO A 206 -11.20 -7.80 -9.67
C PRO A 206 -12.00 -6.94 -10.63
N SER A 207 -13.24 -6.58 -10.29
CA SER A 207 -14.09 -5.75 -11.14
C SER A 207 -13.66 -4.28 -11.14
N ALA A 208 -12.99 -3.81 -10.08
CA ALA A 208 -12.40 -2.48 -10.03
C ALA A 208 -11.03 -2.49 -10.73
N LYS A 209 -10.96 -1.95 -11.94
CA LYS A 209 -9.76 -2.01 -12.79
C LYS A 209 -9.11 -0.64 -12.92
N VAL A 210 -7.78 -0.63 -12.97
CA VAL A 210 -6.98 0.59 -13.13
C VAL A 210 -5.66 0.26 -13.85
N TYR A 211 -5.29 1.05 -14.84
CA TYR A 211 -3.94 1.04 -15.38
C TYR A 211 -3.01 1.83 -14.47
N HIS A 212 -1.81 1.29 -14.20
CA HIS A 212 -0.83 1.87 -13.31
C HIS A 212 0.54 1.90 -13.98
N VAL A 213 1.17 3.08 -14.01
CA VAL A 213 2.49 3.25 -14.62
C VAL A 213 3.54 2.48 -13.79
N GLY A 214 3.41 2.52 -12.49
CA GLY A 214 4.30 1.83 -11.57
C GLY A 214 5.72 2.40 -11.55
N SER A 215 6.21 2.69 -10.35
CA SER A 215 7.52 3.34 -10.17
C SER A 215 7.64 4.72 -10.87
N GLY A 216 6.51 5.38 -11.16
CA GLY A 216 6.48 6.68 -11.83
C GLY A 216 7.31 7.75 -11.11
N THR A 217 7.22 7.81 -9.79
CA THR A 217 8.00 8.74 -8.95
C THR A 217 9.40 8.21 -8.65
N SER A 218 9.59 6.88 -8.51
CA SER A 218 10.87 6.29 -8.07
C SER A 218 11.79 5.82 -9.21
N GLY A 219 11.33 5.89 -10.46
CA GLY A 219 12.12 5.58 -11.66
C GLY A 219 12.20 4.10 -11.97
N SER A 220 13.27 3.41 -11.61
CA SER A 220 13.48 2.01 -11.99
C SER A 220 12.99 1.00 -10.95
N ARG A 221 12.79 -0.26 -11.41
CA ARG A 221 12.42 -1.40 -10.53
C ARG A 221 13.40 -1.61 -9.38
N TYR A 222 14.70 -1.38 -9.60
CA TYR A 222 15.76 -1.47 -8.59
C TYR A 222 16.49 -0.13 -8.55
N ASN A 223 16.23 0.67 -7.53
CA ASN A 223 16.96 1.91 -7.26
C ASN A 223 17.36 1.98 -5.78
N LEU A 224 18.32 2.83 -5.47
CA LEU A 224 18.91 2.96 -4.12
C LEU A 224 17.85 3.34 -3.08
N PHE A 225 16.95 4.25 -3.43
CA PHE A 225 15.89 4.71 -2.55
C PHE A 225 14.96 3.56 -2.16
N LYS A 226 14.44 2.82 -3.15
CA LYS A 226 13.53 1.69 -2.93
C LYS A 226 14.18 0.58 -2.09
N ILE A 227 15.45 0.22 -2.39
CA ILE A 227 16.17 -0.82 -1.67
C ILE A 227 16.40 -0.42 -0.21
N ARG A 228 16.86 0.80 0.04
CA ARG A 228 17.10 1.32 1.40
C ARG A 228 15.82 1.38 2.22
N TYR A 229 14.76 2.01 1.67
CA TYR A 229 13.51 2.16 2.41
C TYR A 229 12.79 0.84 2.62
N SER A 230 12.68 -0.03 1.62
CA SER A 230 12.01 -1.32 1.79
C SER A 230 12.74 -2.25 2.77
N SER A 231 14.09 -2.28 2.78
CA SER A 231 14.84 -3.08 3.77
C SER A 231 14.74 -2.50 5.17
N ARG A 232 14.80 -1.16 5.33
CA ARG A 232 14.59 -0.45 6.60
C ARG A 232 13.20 -0.72 7.17
N ASN A 233 12.20 -0.49 6.35
CA ASN A 233 10.80 -0.58 6.76
C ASN A 233 10.38 -2.01 7.07
N ASN A 234 11.01 -3.00 6.42
CA ASN A 234 10.75 -4.40 6.72
C ASN A 234 11.18 -4.80 8.13
N ILE A 235 12.35 -4.35 8.59
CA ILE A 235 12.78 -4.53 9.98
C ILE A 235 11.79 -3.84 10.95
N TYR A 236 11.39 -2.61 10.61
CA TYR A 236 10.48 -1.84 11.43
C TYR A 236 9.08 -2.48 11.49
N LEU A 237 8.55 -2.96 10.37
CA LEU A 237 7.27 -3.68 10.30
C LEU A 237 7.28 -4.92 11.21
N ILE A 238 8.32 -5.76 11.14
CA ILE A 238 8.48 -6.94 12.00
C ILE A 238 8.52 -6.51 13.47
N TYR A 239 9.38 -5.55 13.80
CA TYR A 239 9.53 -5.06 15.18
C TYR A 239 8.22 -4.52 15.74
N LYS A 240 7.50 -3.70 14.97
CA LYS A 240 6.30 -3.00 15.43
C LYS A 240 5.11 -3.92 15.58
N ASN A 241 4.85 -4.75 14.58
CA ASN A 241 3.59 -5.48 14.45
C ASN A 241 3.61 -6.89 15.03
N MET A 242 4.78 -7.53 15.09
CA MET A 242 4.87 -8.89 15.60
C MET A 242 5.19 -8.92 17.11
N PRO A 243 4.39 -9.61 17.93
CA PRO A 243 4.77 -9.93 19.30
C PRO A 243 6.11 -10.68 19.36
N VAL A 244 6.81 -10.55 20.47
CA VAL A 244 8.17 -11.15 20.63
C VAL A 244 8.16 -12.65 20.34
N LEU A 245 7.16 -13.38 20.83
CA LEU A 245 7.04 -14.82 20.60
C LEU A 245 6.92 -15.16 19.10
N GLN A 246 6.15 -14.37 18.35
CA GLN A 246 6.01 -14.53 16.90
C GLN A 246 7.33 -14.23 16.18
N ILE A 247 8.08 -13.21 16.61
CA ILE A 247 9.42 -12.92 16.06
C ILE A 247 10.36 -14.09 16.31
N LEU A 248 10.37 -14.66 17.52
CA LEU A 248 11.23 -15.80 17.85
C LEU A 248 10.86 -17.06 17.05
N LEU A 249 9.58 -17.33 16.87
CA LEU A 249 9.07 -18.44 16.05
C LEU A 249 9.56 -18.34 14.60
N ASN A 250 9.50 -17.14 14.01
CA ASN A 250 9.87 -16.89 12.63
C ASN A 250 11.38 -16.56 12.44
N LEU A 251 12.16 -16.46 13.50
CA LEU A 251 13.55 -16.00 13.43
C LEU A 251 14.42 -16.81 12.45
N PRO A 252 14.36 -18.16 12.43
CA PRO A 252 15.15 -18.94 11.45
C PRO A 252 14.74 -18.62 10.00
N ALA A 253 13.45 -18.47 9.74
CA ALA A 253 12.92 -18.11 8.42
C ALA A 253 13.31 -16.68 8.01
N PHE A 254 13.29 -15.73 8.94
CA PHE A 254 13.79 -14.36 8.70
C PHE A 254 15.28 -14.36 8.35
N ILE A 255 16.11 -15.08 9.11
CA ILE A 255 17.54 -15.18 8.81
C ILE A 255 17.74 -15.70 7.38
N LEU A 256 17.06 -16.79 7.00
CA LEU A 256 17.12 -17.33 5.65
C LEU A 256 16.66 -16.31 4.60
N GLY A 257 15.50 -15.68 4.81
CA GLY A 257 14.90 -14.74 3.88
C GLY A 257 15.72 -13.47 3.67
N PHE A 258 16.26 -12.88 4.75
CA PHE A 258 17.12 -11.70 4.67
C PHE A 258 18.48 -12.04 4.04
N SER A 259 19.06 -13.22 4.35
CA SER A 259 20.29 -13.68 3.72
C SER A 259 20.12 -13.90 2.21
N ALA A 260 19.02 -14.54 1.80
CA ALA A 260 18.72 -14.72 0.38
C ALA A 260 18.57 -13.38 -0.36
N LYS A 261 17.88 -12.39 0.24
CA LYS A 261 17.81 -11.04 -0.32
C LYS A 261 19.17 -10.34 -0.35
N LEU A 262 20.00 -10.52 0.66
CA LEU A 262 21.35 -9.95 0.67
C LEU A 262 22.20 -10.49 -0.49
N VAL A 263 22.21 -11.81 -0.69
CA VAL A 263 22.91 -12.43 -1.82
C VAL A 263 22.37 -11.92 -3.16
N PHE A 264 21.03 -11.85 -3.30
CA PHE A 264 20.40 -11.31 -4.51
C PHE A 264 20.79 -9.85 -4.78
N PHE A 265 20.72 -8.97 -3.78
CA PHE A 265 21.08 -7.56 -3.97
C PHE A 265 22.61 -7.38 -4.13
N ALA A 266 23.43 -8.21 -3.49
CA ALA A 266 24.87 -8.21 -3.70
C ALA A 266 25.23 -8.58 -5.14
N SER A 267 24.58 -9.60 -5.71
CA SER A 267 24.79 -9.99 -7.13
C SER A 267 24.35 -8.91 -8.14
N LYS A 268 23.53 -7.95 -7.71
CA LYS A 268 23.10 -6.79 -8.49
C LYS A 268 23.90 -5.50 -8.18
N GLY A 269 24.91 -5.58 -7.33
CA GLY A 269 25.72 -4.42 -6.91
C GLY A 269 25.11 -3.58 -5.78
N TYR A 270 23.97 -3.99 -5.20
CA TYR A 270 23.22 -3.22 -4.18
C TYR A 270 23.35 -3.80 -2.75
N GLY A 271 24.27 -4.73 -2.50
CA GLY A 271 24.39 -5.39 -1.20
C GLY A 271 24.66 -4.41 -0.04
N LYS A 272 25.52 -3.41 -0.25
CA LYS A 272 25.82 -2.37 0.75
C LYS A 272 24.58 -1.57 1.11
N GLU A 273 23.77 -1.20 0.12
CA GLU A 273 22.55 -0.42 0.30
C GLU A 273 21.48 -1.20 1.07
N TYR A 274 21.35 -2.48 0.77
CA TYR A 274 20.45 -3.37 1.48
C TYR A 274 20.82 -3.50 2.96
N LEU A 275 22.12 -3.71 3.27
CA LEU A 275 22.63 -3.77 4.65
C LEU A 275 22.47 -2.43 5.38
N ALA A 276 22.73 -1.31 4.69
CA ALA A 276 22.52 0.03 5.25
C ALA A 276 21.05 0.25 5.63
N GLY A 277 20.11 -0.20 4.79
CA GLY A 277 18.68 -0.16 5.10
C GLY A 277 18.34 -1.02 6.32
N ILE A 278 18.81 -2.27 6.40
CA ILE A 278 18.62 -3.14 7.59
C ILE A 278 19.14 -2.46 8.87
N LYS A 279 20.37 -1.94 8.84
CA LYS A 279 20.98 -1.24 9.98
C LYS A 279 20.13 -0.05 10.42
N ASN A 280 19.65 0.74 9.45
CA ASN A 280 18.78 1.88 9.72
C ASN A 280 17.42 1.43 10.29
N GLY A 281 16.87 0.29 9.83
CA GLY A 281 15.67 -0.32 10.39
C GLY A 281 15.81 -0.60 11.89
N PHE A 282 16.91 -1.21 12.31
CA PHE A 282 17.20 -1.42 13.75
C PHE A 282 17.39 -0.10 14.51
N PHE A 283 17.94 0.93 13.86
CA PHE A 283 18.10 2.24 14.46
C PHE A 283 16.75 2.89 14.73
N ILE A 284 15.85 2.95 13.73
CA ILE A 284 14.52 3.57 13.90
C ILE A 284 13.65 2.82 14.92
N CYS A 285 13.81 1.49 15.09
CA CYS A 285 13.11 0.73 16.13
C CYS A 285 13.46 1.21 17.55
N ARG A 286 14.61 1.87 17.75
CA ARG A 286 15.06 2.36 19.07
C ARG A 286 14.50 3.73 19.44
N LYS A 287 13.94 4.47 18.48
CA LYS A 287 13.31 5.76 18.72
C LYS A 287 12.16 5.62 19.75
N PRO A 288 12.05 6.49 20.77
CA PRO A 288 11.00 6.39 21.79
C PRO A 288 9.59 6.34 21.20
N GLU A 289 9.31 7.18 20.20
CA GLU A 289 8.03 7.26 19.49
C GLU A 289 7.68 5.95 18.78
N ASN A 290 8.66 5.24 18.22
CA ASN A 290 8.46 3.98 17.52
C ASN A 290 8.34 2.78 18.50
N ARG A 291 9.01 2.86 19.66
CA ARG A 291 8.80 1.90 20.75
C ARG A 291 7.38 1.97 21.31
N ALA A 292 6.82 3.16 21.42
CA ALA A 292 5.44 3.37 21.87
C ALA A 292 4.40 2.75 20.91
N LYS A 293 4.71 2.67 19.62
CA LYS A 293 3.84 2.06 18.59
C LYS A 293 3.91 0.53 18.56
N LYS A 294 4.85 -0.11 19.27
CA LYS A 294 5.00 -1.57 19.26
C LYS A 294 3.75 -2.26 19.80
N ILE A 295 3.18 -3.15 18.99
CA ILE A 295 2.02 -3.94 19.36
C ILE A 295 2.43 -4.98 20.43
N ARG A 296 1.68 -4.97 21.54
CA ARG A 296 1.86 -5.95 22.62
C ARG A 296 1.01 -7.19 22.34
N PHE A 297 1.48 -8.35 22.81
CA PHE A 297 0.72 -9.58 22.75
C PHE A 297 -0.56 -9.48 23.61
N GLU A 298 -1.68 -9.90 23.05
CA GLU A 298 -2.96 -9.94 23.75
C GLU A 298 -3.57 -11.35 23.63
N TRP A 299 -3.80 -12.03 24.75
CA TRP A 299 -4.38 -13.38 24.79
C TRP A 299 -5.72 -13.49 24.05
N LYS A 300 -6.56 -12.46 24.11
CA LYS A 300 -7.84 -12.42 23.40
C LYS A 300 -7.72 -12.51 21.87
N ARG A 301 -6.52 -12.25 21.33
CA ARG A 301 -6.22 -12.30 19.88
C ARG A 301 -5.46 -13.57 19.46
N LEU A 302 -5.39 -14.57 20.34
CA LEU A 302 -4.61 -15.78 20.05
C LEU A 302 -5.00 -16.45 18.73
N GLY A 303 -6.31 -16.58 18.47
CA GLY A 303 -6.80 -17.12 17.20
C GLY A 303 -6.34 -16.32 15.97
N THR A 304 -6.32 -15.00 16.10
CA THR A 304 -5.85 -14.10 15.02
C THR A 304 -4.35 -14.29 14.75
N TYR A 305 -3.54 -14.45 15.80
CA TYR A 305 -2.10 -14.74 15.63
C TYR A 305 -1.88 -16.06 14.87
N PHE A 306 -2.63 -17.13 15.20
CA PHE A 306 -2.56 -18.39 14.46
C PHE A 306 -2.95 -18.25 13.00
N VAL A 307 -4.03 -17.51 12.69
CA VAL A 307 -4.45 -17.26 11.32
C VAL A 307 -3.37 -16.51 10.55
N ILE A 308 -2.77 -15.48 11.15
CA ILE A 308 -1.69 -14.70 10.53
C ILE A 308 -0.47 -15.60 10.29
N GLU A 309 -0.05 -16.40 11.29
CA GLU A 309 1.08 -17.34 11.13
C GLU A 309 0.84 -18.34 9.99
N TRP A 310 -0.35 -18.92 9.94
CA TRP A 310 -0.72 -19.82 8.85
C TRP A 310 -0.61 -19.15 7.48
N GLU A 311 -1.06 -17.92 7.38
CA GLU A 311 -0.94 -17.16 6.12
C GLU A 311 0.51 -16.79 5.79
N LEU A 312 1.31 -16.39 6.78
CA LEU A 312 2.74 -16.14 6.56
C LEU A 312 3.44 -17.40 6.01
N PHE A 313 3.08 -18.57 6.52
CA PHE A 313 3.60 -19.85 6.04
C PHE A 313 3.13 -20.16 4.61
N ILE A 314 1.82 -20.13 4.36
CA ILE A 314 1.25 -20.43 3.03
C ILE A 314 1.75 -19.46 1.97
N ASN A 315 1.94 -18.19 2.31
CA ASN A 315 2.43 -17.17 1.38
C ASN A 315 3.89 -17.43 0.91
N VAL A 316 4.66 -18.28 1.59
CA VAL A 316 5.95 -18.76 1.04
C VAL A 316 5.69 -19.56 -0.23
N PHE A 317 4.76 -20.52 -0.19
CA PHE A 317 4.44 -21.37 -1.34
C PHE A 317 3.78 -20.55 -2.46
N ARG A 318 2.83 -19.65 -2.13
CA ARG A 318 2.22 -18.74 -3.10
C ARG A 318 3.28 -17.93 -3.87
N ARG A 319 4.33 -17.46 -3.19
CA ARG A 319 5.43 -16.73 -3.82
C ARG A 319 6.18 -17.56 -4.85
N PHE A 320 6.35 -18.85 -4.65
CA PHE A 320 7.03 -19.73 -5.59
C PHE A 320 6.10 -20.19 -6.71
N LEU A 321 4.84 -20.52 -6.42
CA LEU A 321 3.84 -20.94 -7.41
C LEU A 321 3.49 -19.82 -8.39
N GLU A 322 3.51 -18.57 -7.97
CA GLU A 322 3.22 -17.41 -8.83
C GLU A 322 4.43 -16.98 -9.70
N ARG A 323 5.60 -17.60 -9.52
CA ARG A 323 6.81 -17.33 -10.35
C ARG A 323 6.93 -18.21 -11.59
N VAL A 324 6.00 -19.15 -11.80
CA VAL A 324 6.04 -20.05 -12.96
C VAL A 324 5.27 -19.47 -14.13
#